data_c5a2f16633e3b59b4979c1f7aef45ec2
#
_entry.id   c5a2f16633e3b59b4979c1f7aef45ec2
#
_cell.length_a   1.000
_cell.length_b   1.000
_cell.length_c   1.000
_cell.angle_alpha   90.00
_cell.angle_beta   90.00
_cell.angle_gamma   90.00
#
_symmetry.space_group_name_H-M   'P 1'
#
loop_
_entity.id
_entity.type
_entity.pdbx_description
1 polymer ?
#
loop_
_entity_poly.entity_id
_entity_poly.type
_entity_poly.pdbx_seq_one_letter_code
_entity_poly.pdbx_strand_id
1 'polypeptide(L)'
;MKQIKNILINTICIVSLFGLMSCIKEIDLESLRPDPTLVVNCVAITGEPLTVSVSRTWFFTDDHPNVTLDKAEVNLFVNGVFKERMSFQEGDEAFNTKGYFKSDFIPVKGDRI
;
A
#
# COMPACT_ATOMS: atom_id res chain seq x y z
N MET A 1 60.13 28.27 13.85
CA MET A 1 58.85 28.91 13.55
C MET A 1 58.16 28.34 12.32
N LYS A 2 58.82 28.20 11.18
CA LYS A 2 58.20 27.59 9.99
C LYS A 2 57.79 26.12 10.18
N GLN A 3 58.60 25.33 10.88
CA GLN A 3 58.27 23.92 11.14
C GLN A 3 57.04 23.71 12.01
N ILE A 4 56.88 24.52 13.06
CA ILE A 4 55.73 24.44 13.96
C ILE A 4 54.43 24.80 13.21
N LYS A 5 54.50 25.79 12.32
CA LYS A 5 53.36 26.21 11.49
C LYS A 5 52.92 25.09 10.53
N ASN A 6 53.87 24.39 9.92
CA ASN A 6 53.57 23.26 9.02
C ASN A 6 53.02 22.08 9.80
N ILE A 7 53.47 21.77 10.98
CA ILE A 7 52.94 20.71 11.85
C ILE A 7 51.52 21.08 12.27
N LEU A 8 51.26 22.31 12.65
CA LEU A 8 49.94 22.77 13.06
C LEU A 8 48.92 22.67 11.90
N ILE A 9 49.30 23.09 10.70
CA ILE A 9 48.45 23.00 9.50
C ILE A 9 48.17 21.53 9.16
N ASN A 10 49.18 20.68 9.23
CA ASN A 10 49.02 19.25 8.91
C ASN A 10 48.11 18.54 9.92
N THR A 11 48.22 18.89 11.19
CA THR A 11 47.37 18.37 12.27
C THR A 11 45.91 18.81 12.09
N ILE A 12 45.66 20.06 11.72
CA ILE A 12 44.32 20.58 11.47
C ILE A 12 43.71 19.90 10.25
N CYS A 13 44.47 19.66 9.18
CA CYS A 13 43.99 18.91 8.01
C CYS A 13 43.59 17.45 8.34
N ILE A 14 44.39 16.76 9.17
CA ILE A 14 44.09 15.39 9.57
C ILE A 14 42.82 15.36 10.44
N VAL A 15 42.66 16.24 11.38
CA VAL A 15 41.45 16.31 12.24
C VAL A 15 40.22 16.63 11.42
N SER A 16 40.35 17.53 10.42
CA SER A 16 39.27 17.88 9.52
C SER A 16 38.83 16.69 8.62
N LEU A 17 39.76 15.84 8.18
CA LEU A 17 39.47 14.66 7.40
C LEU A 17 38.68 13.61 8.21
N PHE A 18 38.96 13.46 9.50
CA PHE A 18 38.23 12.55 10.38
C PHE A 18 36.82 13.06 10.72
N GLY A 19 36.57 14.35 10.69
CA GLY A 19 35.27 14.96 10.96
C GLY A 19 34.25 14.77 9.81
N LEU A 20 34.69 14.34 8.63
CA LEU A 20 33.81 14.13 7.47
C LEU A 20 33.28 12.68 7.36
N MET A 21 33.64 11.80 8.30
CA MET A 21 32.97 10.51 8.41
C MET A 21 31.57 10.71 9.02
N SER A 22 30.68 11.27 8.20
CA SER A 22 29.25 11.30 8.51
C SER A 22 28.77 9.85 8.60
N CYS A 23 28.38 9.43 9.78
CA CYS A 23 27.68 8.16 9.96
C CYS A 23 26.36 8.25 9.21
N ILE A 24 26.28 7.65 8.03
CA ILE A 24 25.02 7.35 7.38
C ILE A 24 24.41 6.23 8.23
N LYS A 25 23.47 6.59 9.07
CA LYS A 25 22.67 5.59 9.78
C LYS A 25 21.66 5.06 8.76
N GLU A 26 21.88 3.86 8.29
CA GLU A 26 20.86 3.16 7.50
C GLU A 26 19.64 2.97 8.40
N ILE A 27 18.51 3.46 7.93
CA ILE A 27 17.22 3.20 8.57
C ILE A 27 16.74 1.89 8.00
N ASP A 28 16.60 0.89 8.85
CA ASP A 28 15.97 -0.38 8.48
C ASP A 28 14.46 -0.13 8.29
N LEU A 29 14.09 0.10 7.04
CA LEU A 29 12.70 0.35 6.65
C LEU A 29 11.84 -0.89 6.83
N GLU A 30 12.42 -2.07 6.76
CA GLU A 30 11.70 -3.33 6.92
C GLU A 30 11.22 -3.53 8.37
N SER A 31 11.97 -3.01 9.34
CA SER A 31 11.54 -3.03 10.76
C SER A 31 10.30 -2.17 11.03
N LEU A 32 9.97 -1.27 10.10
CA LEU A 32 8.79 -0.39 10.17
C LEU A 32 7.59 -0.96 9.41
N ARG A 33 7.71 -2.16 8.83
CA ARG A 33 6.64 -2.79 8.07
C ARG A 33 5.43 -3.06 8.96
N PRO A 34 4.28 -2.44 8.68
CA PRO A 34 3.03 -2.76 9.39
C PRO A 34 2.47 -4.10 8.89
N ASP A 35 1.64 -4.74 9.70
CA ASP A 35 0.89 -5.91 9.26
C ASP A 35 -0.05 -5.54 8.10
N PRO A 36 -0.16 -6.40 7.07
CA PRO A 36 -1.07 -6.16 5.96
C PRO A 36 -2.51 -6.04 6.45
N THR A 37 -3.17 -4.97 6.07
CA THR A 37 -4.56 -4.68 6.45
C THR A 37 -5.48 -4.91 5.27
N LEU A 38 -6.63 -5.51 5.53
CA LEU A 38 -7.69 -5.70 4.53
C LEU A 38 -8.28 -4.35 4.13
N VAL A 39 -8.42 -4.13 2.82
CA VAL A 39 -9.06 -2.96 2.23
C VAL A 39 -10.25 -3.41 1.41
N VAL A 40 -11.43 -2.93 1.76
CA VAL A 40 -12.67 -3.16 1.05
C VAL A 40 -13.17 -1.85 0.49
N ASN A 41 -13.33 -1.78 -0.83
CA ASN A 41 -13.85 -0.61 -1.51
C ASN A 41 -15.12 -1.00 -2.26
N CYS A 42 -16.25 -0.49 -1.80
CA CYS A 42 -17.57 -0.73 -2.39
C CYS A 42 -18.10 0.56 -3.01
N VAL A 43 -18.50 0.46 -4.27
CA VAL A 43 -19.14 1.58 -4.98
C VAL A 43 -20.57 1.19 -5.29
N ALA A 44 -21.52 1.91 -4.70
CA ALA A 44 -22.95 1.73 -4.92
C ALA A 44 -23.49 2.90 -5.74
N ILE A 45 -23.94 2.62 -6.95
CA ILE A 45 -24.56 3.57 -7.84
C ILE A 45 -26.01 3.14 -8.07
N THR A 46 -26.95 4.03 -7.82
CA THR A 46 -28.38 3.72 -8.04
C THR A 46 -28.64 3.34 -9.49
N GLY A 47 -29.25 2.19 -9.71
CA GLY A 47 -29.57 1.68 -11.06
C GLY A 47 -28.45 0.86 -11.71
N GLU A 48 -27.30 0.67 -11.05
CA GLU A 48 -26.22 -0.16 -11.55
C GLU A 48 -25.94 -1.35 -10.60
N PRO A 49 -25.45 -2.49 -11.12
CA PRO A 49 -25.03 -3.62 -10.30
C PRO A 49 -23.93 -3.20 -9.31
N LEU A 50 -24.02 -3.73 -8.09
CA LEU A 50 -23.05 -3.44 -7.04
C LEU A 50 -21.71 -4.10 -7.33
N THR A 51 -20.62 -3.36 -7.16
CA THR A 51 -19.26 -3.85 -7.30
C THR A 51 -18.44 -3.57 -6.05
N VAL A 52 -17.58 -4.54 -5.70
CA VAL A 52 -16.70 -4.45 -4.52
C VAL A 52 -15.30 -4.91 -4.91
N SER A 53 -14.30 -4.10 -4.61
CA SER A 53 -12.91 -4.54 -4.68
C SER A 53 -12.38 -4.88 -3.30
N VAL A 54 -11.70 -6.02 -3.20
CA VAL A 54 -11.07 -6.49 -1.96
C VAL A 54 -9.59 -6.62 -2.20
N SER A 55 -8.82 -5.96 -1.40
CA SER A 55 -7.36 -5.95 -1.50
C SER A 55 -6.73 -5.91 -0.11
N ARG A 56 -5.41 -5.98 -0.08
CA ARG A 56 -4.63 -5.75 1.14
C ARG A 56 -3.70 -4.56 0.94
N THR A 57 -3.36 -3.92 2.04
CA THR A 57 -2.29 -2.92 2.01
C THR A 57 -0.97 -3.59 1.65
N TRP A 58 -0.08 -2.83 1.05
CA TRP A 58 1.28 -3.23 0.72
C TRP A 58 2.28 -2.22 1.26
N PHE A 59 3.51 -2.66 1.45
CA PHE A 59 4.55 -1.78 1.91
C PHE A 59 5.32 -1.21 0.71
N PHE A 60 5.80 0.02 0.81
CA PHE A 60 6.41 0.72 -0.32
C PHE A 60 7.71 0.08 -0.86
N THR A 61 8.33 -0.82 -0.08
CA THR A 61 9.50 -1.60 -0.51
C THR A 61 9.13 -2.88 -1.27
N ASP A 62 7.84 -3.23 -1.36
CA ASP A 62 7.41 -4.42 -2.07
C ASP A 62 7.47 -4.20 -3.58
N ASP A 63 8.14 -5.08 -4.31
CA ASP A 63 8.18 -5.08 -5.75
C ASP A 63 6.91 -5.69 -6.34
N HIS A 64 6.19 -4.91 -7.17
CA HIS A 64 5.01 -5.36 -7.93
C HIS A 64 3.99 -6.17 -7.11
N PRO A 65 3.48 -5.63 -6.01
CA PRO A 65 2.63 -6.41 -5.12
C PRO A 65 1.29 -6.73 -5.78
N ASN A 66 0.95 -8.03 -5.86
CA ASN A 66 -0.41 -8.44 -6.14
C ASN A 66 -1.23 -8.30 -4.86
N VAL A 67 -1.99 -7.24 -4.77
CA VAL A 67 -2.77 -6.91 -3.57
C VAL A 67 -4.24 -7.31 -3.67
N THR A 68 -4.71 -7.72 -4.85
CA THR A 68 -6.09 -8.16 -5.07
C THR A 68 -6.31 -9.54 -4.48
N LEU A 69 -7.39 -9.70 -3.72
CA LEU A 69 -7.78 -10.95 -3.06
C LEU A 69 -8.94 -11.60 -3.81
N ASP A 70 -8.63 -12.40 -4.82
CA ASP A 70 -9.58 -13.11 -5.70
C ASP A 70 -10.34 -14.23 -5.01
N LYS A 71 -9.75 -14.82 -3.96
CA LYS A 71 -10.32 -15.94 -3.17
C LYS A 71 -11.06 -15.48 -1.93
N ALA A 72 -11.25 -14.18 -1.75
CA ALA A 72 -12.03 -13.68 -0.63
C ALA A 72 -13.50 -14.11 -0.75
N GLU A 73 -14.15 -14.31 0.38
CA GLU A 73 -15.58 -14.54 0.44
C GLU A 73 -16.28 -13.20 0.74
N VAL A 74 -17.06 -12.73 -0.22
CA VAL A 74 -17.79 -11.47 -0.11
C VAL A 74 -19.29 -11.75 -0.12
N ASN A 75 -19.93 -11.48 1.00
CA ASN A 75 -21.35 -11.71 1.20
C ASN A 75 -22.09 -10.36 1.23
N LEU A 76 -23.12 -10.24 0.43
CA LEU A 76 -23.96 -9.05 0.36
C LEU A 76 -25.14 -9.14 1.32
N PHE A 77 -25.27 -8.16 2.17
CA PHE A 77 -26.45 -7.94 3.01
C PHE A 77 -27.09 -6.60 2.63
N VAL A 78 -28.40 -6.61 2.47
CA VAL A 78 -29.16 -5.39 2.19
C VAL A 78 -30.21 -5.22 3.29
N ASN A 79 -30.23 -4.08 3.94
CA ASN A 79 -31.12 -3.79 5.07
C ASN A 79 -31.02 -4.85 6.20
N GLY A 80 -29.84 -5.46 6.37
CA GLY A 80 -29.57 -6.49 7.36
C GLY A 80 -29.99 -7.91 6.95
N VAL A 81 -30.47 -8.10 5.73
CA VAL A 81 -30.88 -9.42 5.20
C VAL A 81 -29.83 -9.90 4.18
N PHE A 82 -29.37 -11.15 4.35
CA PHE A 82 -28.49 -11.78 3.36
C PHE A 82 -29.18 -11.85 1.99
N LYS A 83 -28.48 -11.39 0.97
CA LYS A 83 -28.95 -11.44 -0.43
C LYS A 83 -28.23 -12.52 -1.23
N GLU A 84 -26.92 -12.42 -1.32
CA GLU A 84 -26.13 -13.34 -2.12
C GLU A 84 -24.64 -13.30 -1.75
N ARG A 85 -23.92 -14.30 -2.20
CA ARG A 85 -22.46 -14.31 -2.24
C ARG A 85 -22.02 -13.72 -3.58
N MET A 86 -21.20 -12.69 -3.54
CA MET A 86 -20.74 -12.00 -4.74
C MET A 86 -19.74 -12.88 -5.51
N SER A 87 -19.77 -12.79 -6.84
CA SER A 87 -18.86 -13.50 -7.73
C SER A 87 -17.66 -12.66 -8.11
N PHE A 88 -16.47 -13.27 -8.12
CA PHE A 88 -15.26 -12.61 -8.58
C PHE A 88 -15.26 -12.49 -10.11
N GLN A 89 -14.90 -11.32 -10.59
CA GLN A 89 -14.65 -11.02 -12.00
C GLN A 89 -13.19 -10.68 -12.19
N GLU A 90 -12.54 -11.31 -13.14
CA GLU A 90 -11.16 -10.99 -13.48
C GLU A 90 -11.07 -9.59 -14.09
N GLY A 91 -10.01 -8.88 -13.76
CA GLY A 91 -9.70 -7.60 -14.39
C GLY A 91 -9.17 -7.81 -15.81
N ASP A 92 -9.19 -6.74 -16.58
CA ASP A 92 -8.60 -6.70 -17.92
C ASP A 92 -7.25 -5.96 -17.85
N GLU A 93 -6.17 -6.67 -18.08
CA GLU A 93 -4.81 -6.10 -18.10
C GLU A 93 -4.63 -5.06 -19.20
N ALA A 94 -5.32 -5.23 -20.35
CA ALA A 94 -5.25 -4.30 -21.46
C ALA A 94 -5.81 -2.91 -21.08
N PHE A 95 -6.76 -2.87 -20.16
CA PHE A 95 -7.36 -1.63 -19.64
C PHE A 95 -6.85 -1.27 -18.24
N ASN A 96 -5.82 -1.96 -17.74
CA ASN A 96 -5.27 -1.79 -16.39
C ASN A 96 -6.35 -1.85 -15.29
N THR A 97 -7.37 -2.68 -15.50
CA THR A 97 -8.43 -2.91 -14.52
C THR A 97 -8.07 -4.10 -13.63
N LYS A 98 -8.27 -3.94 -12.33
CA LYS A 98 -8.06 -5.00 -11.34
C LYS A 98 -9.33 -5.82 -11.19
N GLY A 99 -9.19 -7.09 -10.78
CA GLY A 99 -10.35 -7.93 -10.46
C GLY A 99 -11.21 -7.36 -9.34
N TYR A 100 -12.51 -7.63 -9.39
CA TYR A 100 -13.51 -7.15 -8.46
C TYR A 100 -14.61 -8.20 -8.25
N PHE A 101 -15.36 -8.05 -7.17
CA PHE A 101 -16.56 -8.85 -6.92
C PHE A 101 -17.78 -8.10 -7.44
N LYS A 102 -18.69 -8.83 -8.08
CA LYS A 102 -19.92 -8.29 -8.65
C LYS A 102 -21.13 -9.00 -8.07
N SER A 103 -22.17 -8.24 -7.82
CA SER A 103 -23.50 -8.68 -7.48
C SER A 103 -24.48 -8.36 -8.61
N ASP A 104 -25.51 -9.17 -8.78
CA ASP A 104 -26.62 -8.85 -9.67
C ASP A 104 -27.65 -7.91 -9.00
N PHE A 105 -27.47 -7.65 -7.70
CA PHE A 105 -28.32 -6.72 -6.98
C PHE A 105 -28.07 -5.26 -7.43
N ILE A 106 -29.17 -4.59 -7.73
CA ILE A 106 -29.17 -3.17 -8.11
C ILE A 106 -29.70 -2.36 -6.92
N PRO A 107 -28.87 -1.54 -6.27
CA PRO A 107 -29.28 -0.75 -5.13
C PRO A 107 -30.24 0.38 -5.54
N VAL A 108 -31.19 0.67 -4.66
CA VAL A 108 -32.08 1.80 -4.78
C VAL A 108 -31.88 2.80 -3.63
N LYS A 109 -32.36 4.01 -3.80
CA LYS A 109 -32.26 5.04 -2.77
C LYS A 109 -32.93 4.57 -1.47
N GLY A 110 -32.15 4.59 -0.40
CA GLY A 110 -32.60 4.18 0.95
C GLY A 110 -32.11 2.78 1.37
N ASP A 111 -31.55 1.99 0.48
CA ASP A 111 -30.91 0.74 0.84
C ASP A 111 -29.67 0.99 1.70
N ARG A 112 -29.50 0.11 2.70
CA ARG A 112 -28.29 0.01 3.53
C ARG A 112 -27.57 -1.26 3.17
N ILE A 113 -26.40 -1.09 2.61
CA ILE A 113 -25.50 -2.16 2.15
C ILE A 113 -24.49 -2.48 3.26
#